data_0b85d396fc667ca6e82b1ae7bcff2e15
#
_entry.id   0b85d396fc667ca6e82b1ae7bcff2e15
#
_cell.length_a   1.000
_cell.length_b   1.000
_cell.length_c   1.000
_cell.angle_alpha   90.00
_cell.angle_beta   90.00
_cell.angle_gamma   90.00
#
_symmetry.space_group_name_H-M   'P 1'
#
loop_
_entity.id
_entity.type
_entity.pdbx_description
1 polymer ?
#
loop_
_entity_poly.entity_id
_entity_poly.type
_entity_poly.pdbx_seq_one_letter_code
_entity_poly.pdbx_strand_id
1 'polypeptide(L)'
;METIILFAPLAGALMAGLTWRVISDAGAQWAATGFAFFAAILSWVVWISFSGDMQQIYVLDWVRSGTLDAALAIRLDAISAEMMVIVTTTSALAHLYAMGFMERDKAFDEGRSFRPRFFAYLSLFTFAMLILVTADNLLQLVLGLQVSGVMAYLLIAFRLHYKNANAAAIKTFVVSGIGHAGMILGVAGLYALTDSVALDDIFAALPDLDRTPLLFGLSGLELSSGLILLGALAISAQILFHVWLPDAMEAPAPAAALLSAVFVAGGAFIIWRLAPIYAEVRTVSNLMLGMGAATALIAGLVASAQTDIKRAMGFVASAQMGMIFAALGLDLGLGLYNIASVQIPLFVVVQAMLVLCVGAITRAFDDNRDMRGFGGLRQKLPTIALTMTLAALVATGFGVAQSSLAVFAPETGNLLFEFAFAAHPVTFWVLTAAAGLGVFAIWRVVFLSFNGPSRAPQDVFNAVERSPTVMVVTLAALSVLMLGSVVWEINTLSALTGLAAPAWISMSPFVATVLGFVLALWFYILQPALPKTLASSMKGLHELLRQGFYVDRVYELALTAPLKRLGGFLSDVGDGRVLDGAVAALSARLAPSYSDIVDRRFGGVLLCGAALVLFGLVAVITWTVLTGGQG
;
A
#
# COMPACT_ATOMS: atom_id res chain seq x y z
N MET A 1 26.65 -5.71 -1.59
CA MET A 1 25.96 -4.55 -0.99
C MET A 1 24.45 -4.82 -0.93
N GLU A 2 23.89 -5.37 -1.96
CA GLU A 2 22.47 -5.59 -2.18
C GLU A 2 21.84 -6.48 -1.10
N THR A 3 22.55 -7.55 -0.69
CA THR A 3 22.12 -8.40 0.44
C THR A 3 22.03 -7.62 1.76
N ILE A 4 22.97 -6.68 1.98
CA ILE A 4 22.93 -5.82 3.18
C ILE A 4 21.73 -4.88 3.11
N ILE A 5 21.42 -4.30 1.95
CA ILE A 5 20.24 -3.46 1.76
C ILE A 5 18.97 -4.24 2.10
N LEU A 6 18.87 -5.47 1.61
CA LEU A 6 17.72 -6.34 1.88
C LEU A 6 17.53 -6.61 3.37
N PHE A 7 18.60 -6.99 4.09
CA PHE A 7 18.51 -7.44 5.48
C PHE A 7 18.67 -6.34 6.53
N ALA A 8 19.13 -5.14 6.17
CA ALA A 8 19.27 -4.05 7.14
C ALA A 8 17.94 -3.67 7.83
N PRO A 9 16.81 -3.51 7.13
CA PRO A 9 15.53 -3.24 7.81
C PRO A 9 15.09 -4.41 8.71
N LEU A 10 15.36 -5.65 8.34
CA LEU A 10 15.10 -6.80 9.20
C LEU A 10 15.92 -6.73 10.50
N ALA A 11 17.21 -6.41 10.40
CA ALA A 11 18.06 -6.20 11.58
C ALA A 11 17.51 -5.07 12.48
N GLY A 12 17.08 -3.96 11.87
CA GLY A 12 16.42 -2.86 12.58
C GLY A 12 15.13 -3.31 13.30
N ALA A 13 14.32 -4.12 12.64
CA ALA A 13 13.10 -4.68 13.21
C ALA A 13 13.37 -5.60 14.41
N LEU A 14 14.34 -6.50 14.28
CA LEU A 14 14.74 -7.43 15.35
C LEU A 14 15.33 -6.66 16.54
N MET A 15 16.18 -5.67 16.29
CA MET A 15 16.70 -4.83 17.36
C MET A 15 15.59 -4.05 18.05
N ALA A 16 14.71 -3.39 17.32
CA ALA A 16 13.62 -2.65 17.93
C ALA A 16 12.62 -3.56 18.67
N GLY A 17 12.27 -4.71 18.10
CA GLY A 17 11.25 -5.60 18.64
C GLY A 17 11.71 -6.48 19.80
N LEU A 18 12.94 -7.00 19.76
CA LEU A 18 13.43 -7.99 20.71
C LEU A 18 14.35 -7.40 21.78
N THR A 19 15.19 -6.40 21.44
CA THR A 19 16.20 -5.89 22.37
C THR A 19 15.83 -4.57 23.07
N TRP A 20 14.64 -4.03 22.83
CA TRP A 20 14.20 -2.73 23.35
C TRP A 20 14.30 -2.61 24.88
N ARG A 21 14.12 -3.71 25.62
CA ARG A 21 14.27 -3.73 27.08
C ARG A 21 15.70 -3.45 27.54
N VAL A 22 16.69 -3.71 26.68
CA VAL A 22 18.12 -3.47 26.94
C VAL A 22 18.54 -2.09 26.45
N ILE A 23 18.09 -1.71 25.22
CA ILE A 23 18.53 -0.47 24.57
C ILE A 23 17.60 0.72 24.80
N SER A 24 16.52 0.55 25.55
CA SER A 24 15.44 1.51 25.79
C SER A 24 14.54 1.80 24.57
N ASP A 25 13.40 2.46 24.81
CA ASP A 25 12.48 2.88 23.74
C ASP A 25 13.14 3.82 22.72
N ALA A 26 13.93 4.78 23.20
CA ALA A 26 14.66 5.71 22.34
C ALA A 26 15.73 4.98 21.53
N GLY A 27 16.47 4.06 22.17
CA GLY A 27 17.45 3.22 21.48
C GLY A 27 16.84 2.36 20.38
N ALA A 28 15.66 1.77 20.62
CA ALA A 28 14.92 0.99 19.63
C ALA A 28 14.49 1.83 18.41
N GLN A 29 14.00 3.07 18.65
CA GLN A 29 13.63 4.00 17.59
C GLN A 29 14.85 4.38 16.73
N TRP A 30 15.97 4.75 17.36
CA TRP A 30 17.19 5.13 16.67
C TRP A 30 17.81 3.94 15.91
N ALA A 31 17.78 2.73 16.48
CA ALA A 31 18.28 1.55 15.80
C ALA A 31 17.48 1.26 14.53
N ALA A 32 16.14 1.17 14.62
CA ALA A 32 15.29 0.94 13.45
C ALA A 32 15.47 2.02 12.39
N THR A 33 15.47 3.30 12.80
CA THR A 33 15.67 4.44 11.90
C THR A 33 17.06 4.42 11.27
N GLY A 34 18.10 4.12 12.05
CA GLY A 34 19.49 4.04 11.58
C GLY A 34 19.68 2.95 10.51
N PHE A 35 19.14 1.76 10.73
CA PHE A 35 19.16 0.67 9.73
C PHE A 35 18.37 1.01 8.47
N ALA A 36 17.23 1.73 8.60
CA ALA A 36 16.48 2.19 7.43
C ALA A 36 17.29 3.22 6.61
N PHE A 37 17.94 4.20 7.25
CA PHE A 37 18.85 5.14 6.58
C PHE A 37 20.06 4.46 5.97
N PHE A 38 20.63 3.48 6.67
CA PHE A 38 21.76 2.71 6.14
C PHE A 38 21.38 1.97 4.85
N ALA A 39 20.23 1.31 4.84
CA ALA A 39 19.69 0.68 3.63
C ALA A 39 19.46 1.72 2.51
N ALA A 40 18.91 2.89 2.84
CA ALA A 40 18.67 3.95 1.85
C ALA A 40 19.98 4.47 1.23
N ILE A 41 20.99 4.76 2.05
CA ILE A 41 22.29 5.23 1.55
C ILE A 41 22.93 4.19 0.63
N LEU A 42 22.93 2.92 1.02
CA LEU A 42 23.48 1.85 0.18
C LEU A 42 22.68 1.67 -1.11
N SER A 43 21.33 1.82 -1.07
CA SER A 43 20.51 1.75 -2.29
C SER A 43 20.85 2.85 -3.27
N TRP A 44 21.10 4.09 -2.80
CA TRP A 44 21.59 5.18 -3.64
C TRP A 44 22.96 4.87 -4.25
N VAL A 45 23.89 4.29 -3.48
CA VAL A 45 25.21 3.88 -3.99
C VAL A 45 25.05 2.84 -5.10
N VAL A 46 24.22 1.81 -4.87
CA VAL A 46 23.95 0.77 -5.88
C VAL A 46 23.33 1.38 -7.14
N TRP A 47 22.31 2.24 -7.00
CA TRP A 47 21.64 2.85 -8.14
C TRP A 47 22.57 3.74 -8.98
N ILE A 48 23.41 4.56 -8.33
CA ILE A 48 24.38 5.44 -9.02
C ILE A 48 25.49 4.62 -9.71
N SER A 49 25.90 3.50 -9.11
CA SER A 49 26.93 2.62 -9.66
C SER A 49 26.41 1.55 -10.62
N PHE A 50 25.10 1.48 -10.84
CA PHE A 50 24.49 0.47 -11.69
C PHE A 50 24.90 0.64 -13.14
N SER A 51 25.50 -0.41 -13.73
CA SER A 51 26.05 -0.41 -15.09
C SER A 51 25.01 -0.64 -16.21
N GLY A 52 23.78 -0.95 -15.86
CA GLY A 52 22.71 -1.27 -16.80
C GLY A 52 22.52 -2.77 -17.06
N ASP A 53 23.50 -3.61 -16.71
CA ASP A 53 23.41 -5.06 -16.90
C ASP A 53 22.67 -5.72 -15.73
N MET A 54 21.71 -6.61 -16.06
CA MET A 54 21.01 -7.40 -15.06
C MET A 54 21.97 -8.34 -14.34
N GLN A 55 21.89 -8.34 -13.01
CA GLN A 55 22.68 -9.20 -12.14
C GLN A 55 21.74 -10.02 -11.23
N GLN A 56 22.00 -11.30 -11.13
CA GLN A 56 21.32 -12.19 -10.19
C GLN A 56 22.27 -12.44 -9.01
N ILE A 57 21.84 -12.05 -7.81
CA ILE A 57 22.62 -12.20 -6.58
C ILE A 57 21.94 -13.25 -5.72
N TYR A 58 22.50 -14.43 -5.69
CA TYR A 58 22.01 -15.55 -4.91
C TYR A 58 22.17 -15.31 -3.40
N VAL A 59 21.11 -15.57 -2.64
CA VAL A 59 21.11 -15.40 -1.18
C VAL A 59 21.05 -16.76 -0.47
N LEU A 60 20.05 -17.60 -0.77
CA LEU A 60 19.94 -18.94 -0.19
C LEU A 60 18.99 -19.84 -1.01
N ASP A 61 19.19 -21.16 -0.92
CA ASP A 61 18.22 -22.15 -1.38
C ASP A 61 16.98 -22.10 -0.49
N TRP A 62 15.79 -22.04 -1.13
CA TRP A 62 14.56 -21.92 -0.38
C TRP A 62 13.60 -23.09 -0.62
N VAL A 63 13.18 -23.30 -1.87
CA VAL A 63 12.24 -24.36 -2.23
C VAL A 63 12.82 -25.16 -3.37
N ARG A 64 12.99 -26.48 -3.16
CA ARG A 64 13.33 -27.45 -4.21
C ARG A 64 12.44 -28.66 -4.09
N SER A 65 11.59 -28.91 -5.10
CA SER A 65 10.67 -30.03 -5.12
C SER A 65 10.32 -30.41 -6.57
N GLY A 66 10.86 -31.49 -7.05
CA GLY A 66 10.69 -31.89 -8.47
C GLY A 66 11.29 -30.86 -9.41
N THR A 67 10.48 -30.33 -10.34
CA THR A 67 10.87 -29.27 -11.27
C THR A 67 10.78 -27.87 -10.64
N LEU A 68 10.10 -27.75 -9.49
CA LEU A 68 10.00 -26.48 -8.76
C LEU A 68 11.33 -26.17 -8.06
N ASP A 69 12.07 -25.22 -8.59
CA ASP A 69 13.29 -24.67 -7.98
C ASP A 69 13.13 -23.15 -7.79
N ALA A 70 13.12 -22.71 -6.54
CA ALA A 70 13.01 -21.31 -6.19
C ALA A 70 14.02 -20.96 -5.10
N ALA A 71 15.04 -20.21 -5.47
CA ALA A 71 15.99 -19.62 -4.56
C ALA A 71 15.50 -18.25 -4.07
N LEU A 72 15.91 -17.84 -2.89
CA LEU A 72 15.86 -16.43 -2.52
C LEU A 72 17.07 -15.76 -3.19
N ALA A 73 16.81 -14.93 -4.19
CA ALA A 73 17.81 -14.21 -4.95
C ALA A 73 17.40 -12.76 -5.15
N ILE A 74 18.37 -11.88 -5.31
CA ILE A 74 18.15 -10.48 -5.62
C ILE A 74 18.36 -10.31 -7.12
N ARG A 75 17.30 -9.92 -7.83
CA ARG A 75 17.39 -9.46 -9.20
C ARG A 75 17.72 -7.97 -9.17
N LEU A 76 18.93 -7.62 -9.59
CA LEU A 76 19.38 -6.23 -9.74
C LEU A 76 19.32 -5.86 -11.22
N ASP A 77 18.33 -5.10 -11.58
CA ASP A 77 18.15 -4.45 -12.88
C ASP A 77 17.71 -3.00 -12.67
N ALA A 78 17.46 -2.26 -13.74
CA ALA A 78 17.06 -0.85 -13.64
C ALA A 78 15.81 -0.66 -12.77
N ILE A 79 14.80 -1.55 -12.92
CA ILE A 79 13.54 -1.49 -12.17
C ILE A 79 13.78 -1.74 -10.68
N SER A 80 14.52 -2.81 -10.34
CA SER A 80 14.82 -3.14 -8.93
C SER A 80 15.67 -2.07 -8.27
N ALA A 81 16.71 -1.58 -8.96
CA ALA A 81 17.60 -0.55 -8.41
C ALA A 81 16.83 0.74 -8.08
N GLU A 82 15.95 1.17 -8.98
CA GLU A 82 15.09 2.33 -8.79
C GLU A 82 14.12 2.14 -7.63
N MET A 83 13.40 1.01 -7.61
CA MET A 83 12.43 0.71 -6.57
C MET A 83 13.09 0.52 -5.19
N MET A 84 14.29 -0.04 -5.13
CA MET A 84 15.06 -0.13 -3.88
C MET A 84 15.35 1.25 -3.30
N VAL A 85 15.79 2.21 -4.11
CA VAL A 85 16.03 3.60 -3.68
C VAL A 85 14.74 4.23 -3.14
N ILE A 86 13.65 4.14 -3.88
CA ILE A 86 12.37 4.77 -3.51
C ILE A 86 11.79 4.16 -2.25
N VAL A 87 11.76 2.83 -2.15
CA VAL A 87 11.24 2.11 -0.97
C VAL A 87 12.07 2.43 0.28
N THR A 88 13.40 2.32 0.19
CA THR A 88 14.26 2.53 1.36
C THR A 88 14.30 3.99 1.80
N THR A 89 14.38 4.94 0.86
CA THR A 89 14.44 6.38 1.18
C THR A 89 13.12 6.86 1.78
N THR A 90 11.99 6.51 1.16
CA THR A 90 10.67 6.89 1.68
C THR A 90 10.42 6.26 3.05
N SER A 91 10.84 5.00 3.23
CA SER A 91 10.72 4.33 4.53
C SER A 91 11.63 4.95 5.59
N ALA A 92 12.89 5.26 5.29
CA ALA A 92 13.80 5.92 6.24
C ALA A 92 13.24 7.28 6.70
N LEU A 93 12.69 8.06 5.76
CA LEU A 93 12.05 9.33 6.06
C LEU A 93 10.75 9.14 6.87
N ALA A 94 9.96 8.11 6.59
CA ALA A 94 8.79 7.78 7.41
C ALA A 94 9.17 7.35 8.85
N HIS A 95 10.27 6.60 9.03
CA HIS A 95 10.80 6.27 10.36
C HIS A 95 11.23 7.54 11.10
N LEU A 96 11.96 8.44 10.44
CA LEU A 96 12.37 9.71 11.05
C LEU A 96 11.15 10.56 11.45
N TYR A 97 10.15 10.68 10.57
CA TYR A 97 8.90 11.37 10.88
C TYR A 97 8.17 10.73 12.07
N ALA A 98 8.16 9.38 12.14
CA ALA A 98 7.53 8.63 13.20
C ALA A 98 8.10 8.94 14.58
N MET A 99 9.41 9.24 14.70
CA MET A 99 10.01 9.63 15.99
C MET A 99 9.29 10.83 16.59
N GLY A 100 9.06 11.90 15.80
CA GLY A 100 8.34 13.09 16.27
C GLY A 100 6.83 12.89 16.38
N PHE A 101 6.23 12.07 15.48
CA PHE A 101 4.79 11.84 15.48
C PHE A 101 4.33 10.98 16.66
N MET A 102 5.06 9.89 16.98
CA MET A 102 4.70 8.93 18.02
C MET A 102 5.12 9.38 19.43
N GLU A 103 5.80 10.52 19.56
CA GLU A 103 6.25 11.02 20.87
C GLU A 103 5.07 11.29 21.83
N ARG A 104 3.95 11.74 21.30
CA ARG A 104 2.74 12.10 22.06
C ARG A 104 1.49 11.45 21.46
N ASP A 105 1.53 10.13 21.21
CA ASP A 105 0.34 9.42 20.78
C ASP A 105 -0.59 9.15 21.97
N LYS A 106 -1.68 9.91 22.04
CA LYS A 106 -2.69 9.83 23.12
C LYS A 106 -3.46 8.50 23.15
N ALA A 107 -3.31 7.66 22.14
CA ALA A 107 -3.93 6.33 22.11
C ALA A 107 -3.31 5.35 23.12
N PHE A 108 -2.19 5.71 23.73
CA PHE A 108 -1.47 4.87 24.68
C PHE A 108 -1.27 5.57 26.00
N ASP A 109 -1.47 4.84 27.09
CA ASP A 109 -1.25 5.32 28.44
C ASP A 109 0.21 5.73 28.67
N GLU A 110 0.43 6.78 29.45
CA GLU A 110 1.76 7.17 29.89
C GLU A 110 2.41 6.00 30.65
N GLY A 111 3.61 5.60 30.24
CA GLY A 111 4.37 4.51 30.86
C GLY A 111 4.31 3.15 30.12
N ARG A 112 3.45 2.97 29.12
CA ARG A 112 3.49 1.77 28.28
C ARG A 112 4.43 1.95 27.09
N SER A 113 5.39 1.03 26.96
CA SER A 113 6.30 0.98 25.83
C SER A 113 5.57 0.42 24.59
N PHE A 114 5.18 1.26 23.66
CA PHE A 114 4.54 0.89 22.39
C PHE A 114 5.39 1.23 21.17
N ARG A 115 6.31 2.19 21.30
CA ARG A 115 7.14 2.70 20.21
C ARG A 115 8.03 1.61 19.58
N PRO A 116 8.75 0.76 20.35
CA PRO A 116 9.57 -0.30 19.79
C PRO A 116 8.80 -1.21 18.85
N ARG A 117 7.56 -1.60 19.23
CA ARG A 117 6.68 -2.42 18.41
C ARG A 117 6.30 -1.72 17.10
N PHE A 118 6.02 -0.40 17.15
CA PHE A 118 5.69 0.38 15.96
C PHE A 118 6.86 0.40 14.97
N PHE A 119 8.06 0.72 15.46
CA PHE A 119 9.26 0.78 14.63
C PHE A 119 9.67 -0.59 14.09
N ALA A 120 9.49 -1.66 14.88
CA ALA A 120 9.70 -3.02 14.41
C ALA A 120 8.77 -3.37 13.23
N TYR A 121 7.47 -3.07 13.34
CA TYR A 121 6.51 -3.31 12.25
C TYR A 121 6.81 -2.49 11.01
N LEU A 122 7.21 -1.23 11.17
CA LEU A 122 7.57 -0.34 10.08
C LEU A 122 8.80 -0.87 9.32
N SER A 123 9.82 -1.34 10.05
CA SER A 123 11.04 -1.93 9.48
C SER A 123 10.76 -3.30 8.81
N LEU A 124 9.91 -4.16 9.41
CA LEU A 124 9.48 -5.42 8.79
C LEU A 124 8.69 -5.18 7.50
N PHE A 125 7.84 -4.15 7.47
CA PHE A 125 7.16 -3.74 6.25
C PHE A 125 8.16 -3.35 5.16
N THR A 126 9.19 -2.57 5.51
CA THR A 126 10.24 -2.18 4.56
C THR A 126 11.01 -3.39 4.03
N PHE A 127 11.37 -4.33 4.91
CA PHE A 127 12.00 -5.59 4.53
C PHE A 127 11.12 -6.40 3.54
N ALA A 128 9.83 -6.54 3.83
CA ALA A 128 8.90 -7.25 2.96
C ALA A 128 8.76 -6.59 1.58
N MET A 129 8.71 -5.26 1.53
CA MET A 129 8.69 -4.52 0.26
C MET A 129 9.99 -4.68 -0.52
N LEU A 130 11.15 -4.77 0.15
CA LEU A 130 12.42 -5.07 -0.50
C LEU A 130 12.44 -6.48 -1.08
N ILE A 131 11.94 -7.51 -0.37
CA ILE A 131 11.77 -8.86 -0.93
C ILE A 131 10.95 -8.81 -2.22
N LEU A 132 9.85 -8.04 -2.21
CA LEU A 132 8.96 -7.89 -3.36
C LEU A 132 9.68 -7.27 -4.56
N VAL A 133 10.33 -6.11 -4.36
CA VAL A 133 10.89 -5.33 -5.47
C VAL A 133 12.19 -5.90 -6.02
N THR A 134 12.87 -6.76 -5.26
CA THR A 134 14.08 -7.46 -5.68
C THR A 134 13.83 -8.90 -6.12
N ALA A 135 12.56 -9.32 -6.21
CA ALA A 135 12.22 -10.70 -6.54
C ALA A 135 12.75 -11.12 -7.91
N ASP A 136 13.44 -12.26 -7.95
CA ASP A 136 13.96 -12.89 -9.16
C ASP A 136 13.05 -14.00 -9.70
N ASN A 137 12.12 -14.44 -8.87
CA ASN A 137 11.13 -15.45 -9.22
C ASN A 137 9.74 -15.13 -8.66
N LEU A 138 8.72 -15.77 -9.22
CA LEU A 138 7.33 -15.53 -8.84
C LEU A 138 7.00 -15.94 -7.40
N LEU A 139 7.65 -16.96 -6.84
CA LEU A 139 7.42 -17.38 -5.45
C LEU A 139 7.95 -16.35 -4.46
N GLN A 140 9.12 -15.79 -4.70
CA GLN A 140 9.69 -14.71 -3.90
C GLN A 140 8.81 -13.45 -3.97
N LEU A 141 8.30 -13.13 -5.16
CA LEU A 141 7.38 -12.01 -5.37
C LEU A 141 6.10 -12.19 -4.53
N VAL A 142 5.50 -13.39 -4.54
CA VAL A 142 4.35 -13.73 -3.69
C VAL A 142 4.72 -13.63 -2.21
N LEU A 143 5.89 -14.13 -1.79
CA LEU A 143 6.33 -14.04 -0.39
C LEU A 143 6.41 -12.58 0.10
N GLY A 144 7.10 -11.73 -0.66
CA GLY A 144 7.22 -10.31 -0.33
C GLY A 144 5.85 -9.64 -0.20
N LEU A 145 4.93 -9.99 -1.11
CA LEU A 145 3.56 -9.52 -1.09
C LEU A 145 2.79 -9.97 0.16
N GLN A 146 2.83 -11.26 0.49
CA GLN A 146 2.12 -11.81 1.64
C GLN A 146 2.62 -11.19 2.95
N VAL A 147 3.94 -11.11 3.14
CA VAL A 147 4.54 -10.53 4.34
C VAL A 147 4.19 -9.05 4.46
N SER A 148 4.26 -8.28 3.36
CA SER A 148 3.87 -6.86 3.37
C SER A 148 2.38 -6.67 3.68
N GLY A 149 1.49 -7.54 3.20
CA GLY A 149 0.06 -7.54 3.54
C GLY A 149 -0.20 -7.82 5.02
N VAL A 150 0.51 -8.76 5.63
CA VAL A 150 0.45 -9.01 7.08
C VAL A 150 0.96 -7.80 7.87
N MET A 151 2.05 -7.17 7.44
CA MET A 151 2.57 -5.97 8.09
C MET A 151 1.60 -4.79 7.94
N ALA A 152 0.94 -4.65 6.78
CA ALA A 152 -0.13 -3.66 6.59
C ALA A 152 -1.27 -3.86 7.59
N TYR A 153 -1.74 -5.10 7.76
CA TYR A 153 -2.74 -5.44 8.77
C TYR A 153 -2.31 -5.02 10.19
N LEU A 154 -1.07 -5.36 10.60
CA LEU A 154 -0.55 -5.04 11.93
C LEU A 154 -0.35 -3.53 12.15
N LEU A 155 0.04 -2.79 11.10
CA LEU A 155 0.20 -1.34 11.15
C LEU A 155 -1.14 -0.61 11.21
N ILE A 156 -2.18 -1.09 10.52
CA ILE A 156 -3.53 -0.52 10.59
C ILE A 156 -4.15 -0.80 11.96
N ALA A 157 -4.03 -2.03 12.47
CA ALA A 157 -4.51 -2.43 13.78
C ALA A 157 -3.62 -1.93 14.94
N PHE A 158 -2.59 -1.12 14.68
CA PHE A 158 -1.59 -0.76 15.69
C PHE A 158 -2.21 -0.18 16.96
N ARG A 159 -3.24 0.64 16.84
CA ARG A 159 -4.05 1.19 17.93
C ARG A 159 -5.17 0.23 18.31
N LEU A 160 -4.84 -0.91 18.92
CA LEU A 160 -5.75 -2.03 19.24
C LEU A 160 -7.03 -1.64 20.01
N HIS A 161 -7.00 -0.54 20.76
CA HIS A 161 -8.15 -0.07 21.54
C HIS A 161 -9.22 0.64 20.69
N TYR A 162 -8.87 1.04 19.44
CA TYR A 162 -9.83 1.68 18.52
C TYR A 162 -10.55 0.65 17.68
N LYS A 163 -11.87 0.50 17.91
CA LYS A 163 -12.72 -0.45 17.15
C LYS A 163 -12.65 -0.22 15.63
N ASN A 164 -12.59 1.06 15.22
CA ASN A 164 -12.49 1.41 13.80
C ASN A 164 -11.18 0.93 13.18
N ALA A 165 -10.04 1.07 13.87
CA ALA A 165 -8.75 0.59 13.38
C ALA A 165 -8.74 -0.94 13.22
N ASN A 166 -9.31 -1.68 14.18
CA ASN A 166 -9.41 -3.14 14.09
C ASN A 166 -10.35 -3.56 12.95
N ALA A 167 -11.48 -2.90 12.78
CA ALA A 167 -12.41 -3.18 11.67
C ALA A 167 -11.76 -2.87 10.30
N ALA A 168 -11.04 -1.75 10.20
CA ALA A 168 -10.29 -1.37 9.01
C ALA A 168 -9.19 -2.39 8.67
N ALA A 169 -8.44 -2.87 9.66
CA ALA A 169 -7.40 -3.87 9.48
C ALA A 169 -7.98 -5.21 8.98
N ILE A 170 -9.05 -5.70 9.61
CA ILE A 170 -9.74 -6.93 9.17
C ILE A 170 -10.25 -6.77 7.73
N LYS A 171 -10.87 -5.63 7.41
CA LYS A 171 -11.36 -5.34 6.07
C LYS A 171 -10.22 -5.33 5.05
N THR A 172 -9.12 -4.65 5.35
CA THR A 172 -7.92 -4.64 4.51
C THR A 172 -7.41 -6.05 4.27
N PHE A 173 -7.27 -6.86 5.33
CA PHE A 173 -6.79 -8.23 5.22
C PHE A 173 -7.71 -9.11 4.36
N VAL A 174 -9.02 -9.00 4.51
CA VAL A 174 -9.99 -9.78 3.72
C VAL A 174 -9.99 -9.35 2.25
N VAL A 175 -10.03 -8.04 1.99
CA VAL A 175 -10.08 -7.50 0.63
C VAL A 175 -8.77 -7.78 -0.13
N SER A 176 -7.62 -7.52 0.50
CA SER A 176 -6.33 -7.85 -0.11
C SER A 176 -6.12 -9.37 -0.22
N GLY A 177 -6.65 -10.15 0.74
CA GLY A 177 -6.59 -11.61 0.73
C GLY A 177 -7.22 -12.25 -0.50
N ILE A 178 -8.30 -11.67 -1.04
CA ILE A 178 -8.89 -12.11 -2.32
C ILE A 178 -7.89 -11.91 -3.45
N GLY A 179 -7.24 -10.74 -3.50
CA GLY A 179 -6.20 -10.46 -4.49
C GLY A 179 -4.98 -11.38 -4.33
N HIS A 180 -4.55 -11.62 -3.10
CA HIS A 180 -3.44 -12.52 -2.80
C HIS A 180 -3.74 -13.96 -3.26
N ALA A 181 -4.96 -14.45 -3.03
CA ALA A 181 -5.40 -15.76 -3.53
C ALA A 181 -5.37 -15.81 -5.07
N GLY A 182 -5.87 -14.76 -5.74
CA GLY A 182 -5.77 -14.61 -7.18
C GLY A 182 -4.32 -14.67 -7.67
N MET A 183 -3.42 -13.92 -7.01
CA MET A 183 -1.99 -13.91 -7.32
C MET A 183 -1.36 -15.30 -7.23
N ILE A 184 -1.61 -16.03 -6.14
CA ILE A 184 -1.10 -17.40 -5.94
C ILE A 184 -1.60 -18.34 -7.05
N LEU A 185 -2.90 -18.29 -7.36
CA LEU A 185 -3.48 -19.09 -8.43
C LEU A 185 -2.93 -18.72 -9.81
N GLY A 186 -2.69 -17.44 -10.08
CA GLY A 186 -2.09 -16.97 -11.33
C GLY A 186 -0.64 -17.44 -11.47
N VAL A 187 0.15 -17.38 -10.38
CA VAL A 187 1.52 -17.92 -10.34
C VAL A 187 1.53 -19.44 -10.54
N ALA A 188 0.62 -20.17 -9.90
CA ALA A 188 0.48 -21.61 -10.10
C ALA A 188 0.08 -21.94 -11.55
N GLY A 189 -0.76 -21.12 -12.18
CA GLY A 189 -1.12 -21.24 -13.57
C GLY A 189 0.07 -21.01 -14.52
N LEU A 190 0.89 -19.97 -14.28
CA LEU A 190 2.12 -19.75 -15.06
C LEU A 190 3.10 -20.90 -14.89
N TYR A 191 3.31 -21.38 -13.67
CA TYR A 191 4.14 -22.56 -13.41
C TYR A 191 3.65 -23.79 -14.18
N ALA A 192 2.34 -24.04 -14.21
CA ALA A 192 1.77 -25.16 -14.96
C ALA A 192 1.96 -25.04 -16.48
N LEU A 193 2.12 -23.81 -17.00
CA LEU A 193 2.35 -23.56 -18.42
C LEU A 193 3.83 -23.60 -18.82
N THR A 194 4.74 -23.21 -17.92
CA THR A 194 6.16 -23.00 -18.22
C THR A 194 7.10 -23.96 -17.50
N ASP A 195 6.58 -24.74 -16.54
CA ASP A 195 7.33 -25.64 -15.64
C ASP A 195 8.46 -24.92 -14.88
N SER A 196 8.42 -23.57 -14.79
CA SER A 196 9.37 -22.74 -14.07
C SER A 196 8.69 -21.60 -13.32
N VAL A 197 9.31 -21.13 -12.24
CA VAL A 197 8.93 -19.92 -11.50
C VAL A 197 9.92 -18.77 -11.70
N ALA A 198 11.07 -19.03 -12.33
CA ALA A 198 12.08 -18.02 -12.64
C ALA A 198 11.58 -17.08 -13.74
N LEU A 199 11.78 -15.78 -13.55
CA LEU A 199 11.24 -14.76 -14.46
C LEU A 199 11.80 -14.91 -15.88
N ASP A 200 13.10 -15.17 -16.01
CA ASP A 200 13.77 -15.28 -17.32
C ASP A 200 13.29 -16.49 -18.11
N ASP A 201 13.08 -17.65 -17.44
CA ASP A 201 12.54 -18.85 -18.09
C ASP A 201 11.12 -18.61 -18.59
N ILE A 202 10.28 -17.98 -17.75
CA ILE A 202 8.89 -17.65 -18.12
C ILE A 202 8.88 -16.71 -19.32
N PHE A 203 9.71 -15.66 -19.32
CA PHE A 203 9.75 -14.70 -20.43
C PHE A 203 10.27 -15.36 -21.71
N ALA A 204 11.24 -16.26 -21.62
CA ALA A 204 11.75 -17.02 -22.76
C ALA A 204 10.70 -17.97 -23.35
N ALA A 205 9.83 -18.56 -22.51
CA ALA A 205 8.79 -19.49 -22.95
C ALA A 205 7.58 -18.80 -23.61
N LEU A 206 7.34 -17.48 -23.41
CA LEU A 206 6.14 -16.78 -23.88
C LEU A 206 5.79 -16.97 -25.37
N PRO A 207 6.75 -16.94 -26.31
CA PRO A 207 6.44 -17.12 -27.74
C PRO A 207 5.89 -18.49 -28.09
N ASP A 208 6.28 -19.53 -27.36
CA ASP A 208 5.97 -20.93 -27.64
C ASP A 208 4.74 -21.45 -26.89
N LEU A 209 4.12 -20.63 -26.03
CA LEU A 209 2.97 -21.05 -25.24
C LEU A 209 1.72 -21.24 -26.11
N ASP A 210 0.98 -22.31 -25.83
CA ASP A 210 -0.31 -22.58 -26.45
C ASP A 210 -1.33 -21.49 -26.13
N ARG A 211 -1.93 -20.92 -27.16
CA ARG A 211 -2.95 -19.84 -27.09
C ARG A 211 -4.37 -20.38 -27.28
N THR A 212 -4.59 -21.68 -27.29
CA THR A 212 -5.93 -22.24 -27.41
C THR A 212 -6.78 -21.85 -26.20
N PRO A 213 -8.06 -21.49 -26.42
CA PRO A 213 -8.96 -21.16 -25.33
C PRO A 213 -9.16 -22.34 -24.38
N LEU A 214 -8.92 -22.11 -23.08
CA LEU A 214 -9.06 -23.11 -22.02
C LEU A 214 -10.39 -22.95 -21.27
N LEU A 215 -10.69 -21.72 -20.79
CA LEU A 215 -11.85 -21.44 -19.95
C LEU A 215 -12.40 -20.04 -20.28
N PHE A 216 -13.73 -19.91 -20.37
CA PHE A 216 -14.41 -18.64 -20.72
C PHE A 216 -13.91 -17.98 -22.02
N GLY A 217 -13.35 -18.75 -22.94
CA GLY A 217 -12.76 -18.23 -24.18
C GLY A 217 -11.37 -17.61 -24.00
N LEU A 218 -10.77 -17.72 -22.83
CA LEU A 218 -9.42 -17.23 -22.51
C LEU A 218 -8.41 -18.38 -22.57
N SER A 219 -7.21 -18.08 -23.04
CA SER A 219 -6.07 -19.01 -23.01
C SER A 219 -5.54 -19.19 -21.58
N GLY A 220 -4.72 -20.22 -21.35
CA GLY A 220 -4.08 -20.45 -20.06
C GLY A 220 -3.24 -19.25 -19.60
N LEU A 221 -2.53 -18.58 -20.53
CA LEU A 221 -1.75 -17.38 -20.23
C LEU A 221 -2.63 -16.19 -19.86
N GLU A 222 -3.74 -15.96 -20.55
CA GLU A 222 -4.69 -14.88 -20.24
C GLU A 222 -5.36 -15.11 -18.88
N LEU A 223 -5.71 -16.34 -18.53
CA LEU A 223 -6.26 -16.67 -17.22
C LEU A 223 -5.25 -16.44 -16.10
N SER A 224 -4.03 -16.92 -16.26
CA SER A 224 -2.98 -16.79 -15.25
C SER A 224 -2.58 -15.33 -15.05
N SER A 225 -2.36 -14.58 -16.15
CA SER A 225 -2.04 -13.14 -16.09
C SER A 225 -3.21 -12.31 -15.54
N GLY A 226 -4.46 -12.67 -15.87
CA GLY A 226 -5.66 -12.04 -15.31
C GLY A 226 -5.80 -12.24 -13.81
N LEU A 227 -5.44 -13.42 -13.29
CA LEU A 227 -5.42 -13.71 -11.85
C LEU A 227 -4.29 -12.96 -11.14
N ILE A 228 -3.12 -12.80 -11.76
CA ILE A 228 -2.05 -11.96 -11.24
C ILE A 228 -2.49 -10.48 -11.23
N LEU A 229 -3.14 -10.01 -12.30
CA LEU A 229 -3.72 -8.67 -12.36
C LEU A 229 -4.72 -8.45 -11.23
N LEU A 230 -5.58 -9.42 -10.90
CA LEU A 230 -6.50 -9.33 -9.76
C LEU A 230 -5.75 -9.04 -8.46
N GLY A 231 -4.61 -9.72 -8.23
CA GLY A 231 -3.72 -9.45 -7.10
C GLY A 231 -3.19 -8.03 -7.08
N ALA A 232 -2.67 -7.56 -8.19
CA ALA A 232 -2.13 -6.21 -8.34
C ALA A 232 -3.21 -5.13 -8.14
N LEU A 233 -4.42 -5.31 -8.70
CA LEU A 233 -5.56 -4.41 -8.53
C LEU A 233 -6.00 -4.30 -7.08
N ALA A 234 -6.01 -5.42 -6.34
CA ALA A 234 -6.43 -5.44 -4.94
C ALA A 234 -5.47 -4.66 -4.05
N ILE A 235 -4.15 -4.83 -4.23
CA ILE A 235 -3.13 -4.13 -3.44
C ILE A 235 -3.10 -2.64 -3.80
N SER A 236 -3.23 -2.32 -5.09
CA SER A 236 -3.23 -0.95 -5.57
C SER A 236 -4.56 -0.22 -5.38
N ALA A 237 -5.47 -0.79 -4.59
CA ALA A 237 -6.75 -0.20 -4.26
C ALA A 237 -7.52 0.29 -5.51
N GLN A 238 -7.57 -0.54 -6.56
CA GLN A 238 -8.31 -0.25 -7.78
C GLN A 238 -9.80 -0.51 -7.59
N ILE A 239 -10.63 -0.05 -8.53
CA ILE A 239 -12.08 -0.21 -8.44
C ILE A 239 -12.45 -1.66 -8.09
N LEU A 240 -13.51 -1.84 -7.33
CA LEU A 240 -13.94 -3.00 -6.56
C LEU A 240 -13.11 -3.20 -5.29
N PHE A 241 -11.79 -3.08 -5.31
CA PHE A 241 -10.92 -3.27 -4.14
C PHE A 241 -10.55 -1.98 -3.41
N HIS A 242 -10.88 -0.80 -3.95
CA HIS A 242 -10.49 0.50 -3.39
C HIS A 242 -10.97 0.78 -1.95
N VAL A 243 -11.94 0.03 -1.48
CA VAL A 243 -12.63 0.24 -0.19
C VAL A 243 -11.72 0.09 1.04
N TRP A 244 -10.61 -0.62 0.93
CA TRP A 244 -9.71 -0.82 2.07
C TRP A 244 -8.80 0.37 2.34
N LEU A 245 -8.36 1.08 1.30
CA LEU A 245 -7.33 2.11 1.43
C LEU A 245 -7.79 3.35 2.22
N PRO A 246 -9.00 3.91 2.01
CA PRO A 246 -9.51 4.99 2.85
C PRO A 246 -9.67 4.60 4.32
N ASP A 247 -10.00 3.34 4.60
CA ASP A 247 -10.11 2.82 5.96
C ASP A 247 -8.73 2.54 6.57
N ALA A 248 -7.74 2.12 5.76
CA ALA A 248 -6.36 1.97 6.21
C ALA A 248 -5.75 3.28 6.75
N MET A 249 -6.35 4.42 6.45
CA MET A 249 -5.98 5.73 7.03
C MET A 249 -6.27 5.83 8.54
N GLU A 250 -6.89 4.82 9.16
CA GLU A 250 -6.94 4.66 10.63
C GLU A 250 -5.56 4.40 11.24
N ALA A 251 -4.61 3.92 10.47
CA ALA A 251 -3.22 3.77 10.88
C ALA A 251 -2.60 5.10 11.35
N PRO A 252 -1.59 5.06 12.24
CA PRO A 252 -0.76 6.24 12.51
C PRO A 252 -0.18 6.82 11.21
N ALA A 253 -0.10 8.15 11.11
CA ALA A 253 0.23 8.81 9.84
C ALA A 253 1.52 8.32 9.15
N PRO A 254 2.63 8.01 9.85
CA PRO A 254 3.81 7.44 9.19
C PRO A 254 3.54 6.08 8.53
N ALA A 255 2.75 5.22 9.19
CA ALA A 255 2.34 3.94 8.62
C ALA A 255 1.36 4.14 7.47
N ALA A 256 0.35 5.00 7.64
CA ALA A 256 -0.61 5.34 6.57
C ALA A 256 0.10 5.88 5.31
N ALA A 257 1.18 6.65 5.48
CA ALA A 257 1.98 7.15 4.37
C ALA A 257 2.66 6.01 3.59
N LEU A 258 3.32 5.07 4.29
CA LEU A 258 3.94 3.91 3.63
C LEU A 258 2.90 2.99 2.98
N LEU A 259 1.76 2.77 3.63
CA LEU A 259 0.69 1.94 3.07
C LEU A 259 0.08 2.56 1.81
N SER A 260 -0.24 3.85 1.83
CA SER A 260 -0.86 4.51 0.68
C SER A 260 0.10 4.86 -0.45
N ALA A 261 1.40 4.92 -0.18
CA ALA A 261 2.43 5.20 -1.17
C ALA A 261 3.15 3.92 -1.62
N VAL A 262 3.92 3.29 -0.72
CA VAL A 262 4.82 2.18 -1.08
C VAL A 262 4.05 0.88 -1.33
N PHE A 263 3.11 0.50 -0.43
CA PHE A 263 2.36 -0.74 -0.58
C PHE A 263 1.44 -0.71 -1.81
N VAL A 264 0.72 0.40 -1.99
CA VAL A 264 -0.17 0.60 -3.16
C VAL A 264 0.64 0.59 -4.48
N ALA A 265 1.84 1.19 -4.50
CA ALA A 265 2.74 1.14 -5.64
C ALA A 265 3.27 -0.27 -5.94
N GLY A 266 3.30 -1.15 -4.93
CA GLY A 266 3.73 -2.55 -5.09
C GLY A 266 2.90 -3.33 -6.11
N GLY A 267 1.59 -3.06 -6.22
CA GLY A 267 0.77 -3.70 -7.24
C GLY A 267 1.10 -3.24 -8.66
N ALA A 268 1.32 -1.93 -8.86
CA ALA A 268 1.76 -1.40 -10.16
C ALA A 268 3.17 -1.91 -10.51
N PHE A 269 4.07 -2.01 -9.52
CA PHE A 269 5.38 -2.63 -9.69
C PHE A 269 5.29 -4.08 -10.18
N ILE A 270 4.38 -4.89 -9.66
CA ILE A 270 4.19 -6.28 -10.10
C ILE A 270 3.85 -6.32 -11.60
N ILE A 271 2.92 -5.48 -12.04
CA ILE A 271 2.56 -5.39 -13.47
C ILE A 271 3.74 -4.90 -14.30
N TRP A 272 4.46 -3.90 -13.82
CA TRP A 272 5.65 -3.39 -14.48
C TRP A 272 6.75 -4.45 -14.58
N ARG A 273 6.98 -5.24 -13.52
CA ARG A 273 7.93 -6.37 -13.52
C ARG A 273 7.55 -7.46 -14.52
N LEU A 274 6.26 -7.71 -14.67
CA LEU A 274 5.71 -8.73 -15.55
C LEU A 274 5.24 -8.17 -16.90
N ALA A 275 5.68 -6.96 -17.28
CA ALA A 275 5.29 -6.30 -18.52
C ALA A 275 5.47 -7.19 -19.78
N PRO A 276 6.52 -8.02 -19.94
CA PRO A 276 6.62 -8.93 -21.06
C PRO A 276 5.42 -9.87 -21.22
N ILE A 277 4.84 -10.34 -20.11
CA ILE A 277 3.62 -11.18 -20.12
C ILE A 277 2.43 -10.38 -20.62
N TYR A 278 2.25 -9.15 -20.09
CA TYR A 278 1.10 -8.29 -20.44
C TYR A 278 1.16 -7.76 -21.88
N ALA A 279 2.34 -7.65 -22.48
CA ALA A 279 2.50 -7.33 -23.89
C ALA A 279 1.88 -8.41 -24.81
N GLU A 280 1.88 -9.68 -24.37
CA GLU A 280 1.36 -10.82 -25.10
C GLU A 280 -0.15 -11.07 -24.91
N VAL A 281 -0.78 -10.46 -23.88
CA VAL A 281 -2.18 -10.76 -23.48
C VAL A 281 -3.05 -9.50 -23.57
N ARG A 282 -3.36 -9.08 -24.79
CA ARG A 282 -4.08 -7.84 -25.06
C ARG A 282 -5.45 -7.75 -24.36
N THR A 283 -6.16 -8.87 -24.23
CA THR A 283 -7.45 -8.94 -23.51
C THR A 283 -7.31 -8.46 -22.07
N VAL A 284 -6.27 -8.93 -21.37
CA VAL A 284 -6.00 -8.60 -19.97
C VAL A 284 -5.48 -7.16 -19.83
N SER A 285 -4.65 -6.69 -20.79
CA SER A 285 -4.15 -5.31 -20.80
C SER A 285 -5.29 -4.30 -21.04
N ASN A 286 -6.25 -4.61 -21.92
CA ASN A 286 -7.46 -3.79 -22.11
C ASN A 286 -8.34 -3.76 -20.85
N LEU A 287 -8.47 -4.88 -20.14
CA LEU A 287 -9.16 -4.92 -18.85
C LEU A 287 -8.45 -4.01 -17.82
N MET A 288 -7.12 -4.08 -17.76
CA MET A 288 -6.30 -3.24 -16.89
C MET A 288 -6.50 -1.75 -17.20
N LEU A 289 -6.47 -1.35 -18.47
CA LEU A 289 -6.78 0.00 -18.94
C LEU A 289 -8.16 0.47 -18.47
N GLY A 290 -9.18 -0.36 -18.70
CA GLY A 290 -10.56 -0.04 -18.31
C GLY A 290 -10.73 0.11 -16.80
N MET A 291 -10.15 -0.81 -16.01
CA MET A 291 -10.19 -0.78 -14.55
C MET A 291 -9.42 0.43 -13.99
N GLY A 292 -8.26 0.75 -14.54
CA GLY A 292 -7.47 1.92 -14.17
C GLY A 292 -8.23 3.23 -14.45
N ALA A 293 -8.76 3.40 -15.65
CA ALA A 293 -9.53 4.58 -16.01
C ALA A 293 -10.80 4.76 -15.16
N ALA A 294 -11.55 3.68 -14.92
CA ALA A 294 -12.72 3.70 -14.04
C ALA A 294 -12.35 4.05 -12.60
N THR A 295 -11.23 3.51 -12.09
CA THR A 295 -10.73 3.85 -10.76
C THR A 295 -10.37 5.32 -10.65
N ALA A 296 -9.61 5.84 -11.62
CA ALA A 296 -9.20 7.25 -11.64
C ALA A 296 -10.41 8.19 -11.56
N LEU A 297 -11.44 7.92 -12.35
CA LEU A 297 -12.66 8.73 -12.38
C LEU A 297 -13.46 8.60 -11.07
N ILE A 298 -13.78 7.37 -10.66
CA ILE A 298 -14.67 7.11 -9.52
C ILE A 298 -14.01 7.55 -8.21
N ALA A 299 -12.73 7.20 -7.99
CA ALA A 299 -12.03 7.61 -6.79
C ALA A 299 -11.83 9.14 -6.74
N GLY A 300 -11.59 9.81 -7.88
CA GLY A 300 -11.54 11.27 -7.97
C GLY A 300 -12.86 11.95 -7.59
N LEU A 301 -13.99 11.41 -8.07
CA LEU A 301 -15.33 11.87 -7.68
C LEU A 301 -15.58 11.70 -6.18
N VAL A 302 -15.29 10.53 -5.64
CA VAL A 302 -15.47 10.22 -4.21
C VAL A 302 -14.56 11.10 -3.35
N ALA A 303 -13.28 11.27 -3.71
CA ALA A 303 -12.34 12.14 -3.02
C ALA A 303 -12.86 13.58 -2.90
N SER A 304 -13.53 14.07 -3.96
CA SER A 304 -14.12 15.41 -4.01
C SER A 304 -15.28 15.62 -3.04
N ALA A 305 -15.94 14.57 -2.59
CA ALA A 305 -17.07 14.61 -1.66
C ALA A 305 -16.71 14.28 -0.20
N GLN A 306 -15.53 13.68 0.06
CA GLN A 306 -15.12 13.28 1.41
C GLN A 306 -14.94 14.47 2.35
N THR A 307 -15.34 14.32 3.61
CA THR A 307 -15.15 15.32 4.67
C THR A 307 -13.98 14.98 5.60
N ASP A 308 -13.64 13.71 5.73
CA ASP A 308 -12.45 13.24 6.44
C ASP A 308 -11.21 13.44 5.55
N ILE A 309 -10.25 14.23 6.06
CA ILE A 309 -9.04 14.59 5.33
C ILE A 309 -8.15 13.38 5.02
N LYS A 310 -8.07 12.40 5.94
CA LYS A 310 -7.29 11.17 5.73
C LYS A 310 -7.95 10.27 4.68
N ARG A 311 -9.27 10.05 4.79
CA ARG A 311 -10.02 9.27 3.78
C ARG A 311 -9.96 9.90 2.40
N ALA A 312 -10.01 11.24 2.31
CA ALA A 312 -9.84 11.96 1.04
C ALA A 312 -8.49 11.64 0.39
N MET A 313 -7.39 11.60 1.16
CA MET A 313 -6.07 11.24 0.65
C MET A 313 -5.98 9.78 0.21
N GLY A 314 -6.69 8.86 0.87
CA GLY A 314 -6.80 7.47 0.42
C GLY A 314 -7.45 7.35 -0.97
N PHE A 315 -8.54 8.07 -1.20
CA PHE A 315 -9.19 8.11 -2.53
C PHE A 315 -8.34 8.84 -3.58
N VAL A 316 -7.61 9.88 -3.20
CA VAL A 316 -6.64 10.54 -4.10
C VAL A 316 -5.55 9.56 -4.53
N ALA A 317 -5.01 8.77 -3.61
CA ALA A 317 -4.03 7.72 -3.93
C ALA A 317 -4.60 6.68 -4.92
N SER A 318 -5.84 6.20 -4.67
CA SER A 318 -6.51 5.28 -5.60
C SER A 318 -6.72 5.90 -6.99
N ALA A 319 -7.11 7.18 -7.06
CA ALA A 319 -7.32 7.87 -8.32
C ALA A 319 -6.02 8.02 -9.13
N GLN A 320 -4.93 8.45 -8.49
CA GLN A 320 -3.61 8.56 -9.13
C GLN A 320 -3.08 7.19 -9.58
N MET A 321 -3.23 6.18 -8.74
CA MET A 321 -2.84 4.82 -9.11
C MET A 321 -3.69 4.27 -10.25
N GLY A 322 -4.96 4.66 -10.34
CA GLY A 322 -5.82 4.36 -11.50
C GLY A 322 -5.27 4.91 -12.81
N MET A 323 -4.70 6.12 -12.80
CA MET A 323 -4.02 6.71 -13.96
C MET A 323 -2.80 5.86 -14.36
N ILE A 324 -2.00 5.39 -13.38
CA ILE A 324 -0.83 4.54 -13.62
C ILE A 324 -1.25 3.18 -14.21
N PHE A 325 -2.30 2.54 -13.66
CA PHE A 325 -2.81 1.29 -14.23
C PHE A 325 -3.38 1.46 -15.65
N ALA A 326 -4.02 2.59 -15.94
CA ALA A 326 -4.44 2.91 -17.28
C ALA A 326 -3.24 3.06 -18.24
N ALA A 327 -2.16 3.70 -17.79
CA ALA A 327 -0.91 3.81 -18.56
C ALA A 327 -0.29 2.43 -18.82
N LEU A 328 -0.19 1.59 -17.80
CA LEU A 328 0.32 0.21 -17.93
C LEU A 328 -0.52 -0.63 -18.90
N GLY A 329 -1.86 -0.44 -18.87
CA GLY A 329 -2.77 -1.15 -19.79
C GLY A 329 -2.70 -0.70 -21.23
N LEU A 330 -2.18 0.50 -21.50
CA LEU A 330 -1.95 1.01 -22.85
C LEU A 330 -0.63 0.53 -23.46
N ASP A 331 0.22 -0.14 -22.68
CA ASP A 331 1.53 -0.59 -23.16
C ASP A 331 1.39 -1.65 -24.25
N LEU A 332 1.58 -1.20 -25.45
CA LEU A 332 1.56 -1.99 -26.69
C LEU A 332 2.97 -2.29 -27.20
N GLY A 333 3.96 -2.34 -26.33
CA GLY A 333 5.37 -2.48 -26.68
C GLY A 333 5.98 -1.18 -27.25
N LEU A 334 5.32 -0.04 -27.08
CA LEU A 334 5.71 1.24 -27.68
C LEU A 334 6.54 2.15 -26.74
N GLY A 335 7.06 1.60 -25.62
CA GLY A 335 7.88 2.38 -24.68
C GLY A 335 7.10 3.06 -23.55
N LEU A 336 5.80 2.79 -23.40
CA LEU A 336 4.99 3.19 -22.24
C LEU A 336 5.53 2.59 -20.93
N TYR A 337 6.31 1.51 -21.03
CA TYR A 337 7.12 0.95 -19.95
C TYR A 337 7.97 2.03 -19.26
N ASN A 338 8.53 2.95 -20.02
CA ASN A 338 9.33 4.06 -19.49
C ASN A 338 8.45 5.11 -18.76
N ILE A 339 7.17 5.21 -19.07
CA ILE A 339 6.25 6.10 -18.34
C ILE A 339 6.01 5.57 -16.94
N ALA A 340 5.83 4.26 -16.78
CA ALA A 340 5.66 3.64 -15.47
C ALA A 340 6.90 3.82 -14.57
N SER A 341 8.12 3.73 -15.14
CA SER A 341 9.38 3.92 -14.41
C SER A 341 9.50 5.31 -13.77
N VAL A 342 8.84 6.29 -14.35
CA VAL A 342 8.85 7.66 -13.83
C VAL A 342 7.67 7.92 -12.91
N GLN A 343 6.48 7.46 -13.27
CA GLN A 343 5.26 7.77 -12.54
C GLN A 343 5.16 7.04 -11.20
N ILE A 344 5.65 5.78 -11.10
CA ILE A 344 5.57 5.00 -9.85
C ILE A 344 6.43 5.63 -8.75
N PRO A 345 7.72 5.94 -8.96
CA PRO A 345 8.55 6.63 -7.97
C PRO A 345 8.02 7.98 -7.55
N LEU A 346 7.60 8.81 -8.51
CA LEU A 346 7.04 10.12 -8.22
C LEU A 346 5.77 10.02 -7.39
N PHE A 347 4.85 9.10 -7.74
CA PHE A 347 3.65 8.81 -6.97
C PHE A 347 4.00 8.47 -5.51
N VAL A 348 4.97 7.59 -5.28
CA VAL A 348 5.36 7.17 -3.92
C VAL A 348 5.80 8.37 -3.08
N VAL A 349 6.67 9.22 -3.61
CA VAL A 349 7.20 10.37 -2.86
C VAL A 349 6.11 11.41 -2.59
N VAL A 350 5.33 11.76 -3.61
CA VAL A 350 4.25 12.76 -3.51
C VAL A 350 3.15 12.31 -2.57
N GLN A 351 2.70 11.05 -2.69
CA GLN A 351 1.64 10.51 -1.85
C GLN A 351 2.09 10.39 -0.39
N ALA A 352 3.31 9.92 -0.13
CA ALA A 352 3.88 9.88 1.21
C ALA A 352 3.90 11.29 1.82
N MET A 353 4.35 12.29 1.07
CA MET A 353 4.41 13.69 1.51
C MET A 353 3.03 14.25 1.83
N LEU A 354 2.03 14.04 0.97
CA LEU A 354 0.65 14.48 1.21
C LEU A 354 0.08 13.87 2.50
N VAL A 355 0.24 12.57 2.71
CA VAL A 355 -0.29 11.89 3.89
C VAL A 355 0.46 12.29 5.16
N LEU A 356 1.77 12.50 5.11
CA LEU A 356 2.52 13.01 6.27
C LEU A 356 2.13 14.45 6.61
N CYS A 357 1.88 15.32 5.62
CA CYS A 357 1.34 16.66 5.87
C CYS A 357 -0.04 16.60 6.54
N VAL A 358 -0.94 15.73 6.06
CA VAL A 358 -2.24 15.47 6.70
C VAL A 358 -2.06 14.94 8.12
N GLY A 359 -1.08 14.06 8.34
CA GLY A 359 -0.71 13.58 9.68
C GLY A 359 -0.31 14.72 10.62
N ALA A 360 0.47 15.69 10.15
CA ALA A 360 0.84 16.86 10.93
C ALA A 360 -0.37 17.75 11.27
N ILE A 361 -1.31 17.91 10.32
CA ILE A 361 -2.55 18.67 10.54
C ILE A 361 -3.42 17.96 11.59
N THR A 362 -3.70 16.67 11.42
CA THR A 362 -4.57 15.93 12.35
C THR A 362 -3.96 15.84 13.74
N ARG A 363 -2.63 15.67 13.86
CA ARG A 363 -1.93 15.73 15.16
C ARG A 363 -2.12 17.08 15.86
N ALA A 364 -2.11 18.17 15.12
CA ALA A 364 -2.30 19.52 15.65
C ALA A 364 -3.74 19.80 16.14
N PHE A 365 -4.71 19.00 15.69
CA PHE A 365 -6.13 19.07 16.06
C PHE A 365 -6.60 17.85 16.89
N ASP A 366 -5.72 17.21 17.65
CA ASP A 366 -6.05 16.07 18.51
C ASP A 366 -6.75 14.92 17.77
N ASP A 367 -6.23 14.58 16.58
CA ASP A 367 -6.75 13.56 15.64
C ASP A 367 -8.16 13.87 15.08
N ASN A 368 -8.62 15.13 15.17
CA ASN A 368 -9.80 15.56 14.43
C ASN A 368 -9.49 15.54 12.93
N ARG A 369 -10.35 14.89 12.15
CA ARG A 369 -10.16 14.64 10.71
C ARG A 369 -11.13 15.42 9.83
N ASP A 370 -12.13 16.06 10.41
CA ASP A 370 -13.14 16.82 9.65
C ASP A 370 -12.57 18.13 9.13
N MET A 371 -12.23 18.15 7.82
CA MET A 371 -11.65 19.32 7.19
C MET A 371 -12.58 20.54 7.14
N ARG A 372 -13.89 20.36 7.41
CA ARG A 372 -14.84 21.48 7.49
C ARG A 372 -14.59 22.36 8.72
N GLY A 373 -13.95 21.79 9.75
CA GLY A 373 -13.56 22.51 10.96
C GLY A 373 -12.19 23.20 10.86
N PHE A 374 -11.43 23.01 9.78
CA PHE A 374 -10.11 23.62 9.62
C PHE A 374 -10.21 25.06 9.04
N GLY A 375 -9.08 25.64 8.67
CA GLY A 375 -8.96 26.94 8.05
C GLY A 375 -7.91 27.82 8.74
N GLY A 376 -7.25 28.68 7.98
CA GLY A 376 -6.25 29.61 8.49
C GLY A 376 -4.96 28.96 9.04
N LEU A 377 -4.76 27.66 8.85
CA LEU A 377 -3.61 26.93 9.40
C LEU A 377 -2.25 27.40 8.86
N ARG A 378 -2.24 28.15 7.76
CA ARG A 378 -1.00 28.73 7.24
C ARG A 378 -0.28 29.61 8.27
N GLN A 379 -1.00 30.24 9.18
CA GLN A 379 -0.42 31.09 10.25
C GLN A 379 0.24 30.26 11.35
N LYS A 380 -0.32 29.09 11.68
CA LYS A 380 0.17 28.20 12.75
C LYS A 380 1.19 27.18 12.26
N LEU A 381 0.98 26.66 11.06
CA LEU A 381 1.78 25.57 10.43
C LEU A 381 2.33 26.00 9.05
N PRO A 382 3.12 27.09 8.96
CA PRO A 382 3.55 27.65 7.67
C PRO A 382 4.38 26.66 6.83
N THR A 383 5.26 25.89 7.46
CA THR A 383 6.08 24.90 6.77
C THR A 383 5.24 23.78 6.20
N ILE A 384 4.26 23.27 6.96
CA ILE A 384 3.34 22.22 6.49
C ILE A 384 2.49 22.75 5.32
N ALA A 385 2.04 24.01 5.41
CA ALA A 385 1.30 24.64 4.33
C ALA A 385 2.14 24.74 3.05
N LEU A 386 3.42 25.14 3.16
CA LEU A 386 4.33 25.22 2.02
C LEU A 386 4.57 23.83 1.41
N THR A 387 4.95 22.85 2.23
CA THR A 387 5.28 21.49 1.76
C THR A 387 4.07 20.81 1.13
N MET A 388 2.87 20.95 1.73
CA MET A 388 1.65 20.39 1.16
C MET A 388 1.23 21.08 -0.14
N THR A 389 1.44 22.41 -0.25
CA THR A 389 1.19 23.15 -1.48
C THR A 389 2.14 22.71 -2.60
N LEU A 390 3.44 22.51 -2.29
CA LEU A 390 4.40 21.98 -3.25
C LEU A 390 4.01 20.57 -3.71
N ALA A 391 3.63 19.68 -2.78
CA ALA A 391 3.17 18.34 -3.12
C ALA A 391 1.91 18.39 -3.99
N ALA A 392 0.96 19.28 -3.68
CA ALA A 392 -0.24 19.47 -4.49
C ALA A 392 0.07 19.99 -5.89
N LEU A 393 1.02 20.92 -6.04
CA LEU A 393 1.48 21.41 -7.35
C LEU A 393 2.04 20.26 -8.20
N VAL A 394 2.90 19.44 -7.62
CA VAL A 394 3.49 18.30 -8.34
C VAL A 394 2.44 17.22 -8.64
N ALA A 395 1.64 16.83 -7.64
CA ALA A 395 0.57 15.83 -7.81
C ALA A 395 -0.46 16.18 -8.89
N THR A 396 -0.65 17.46 -9.14
CA THR A 396 -1.67 17.97 -10.10
C THR A 396 -1.09 18.40 -11.43
N GLY A 397 0.21 18.13 -11.64
CA GLY A 397 0.85 18.40 -12.93
C GLY A 397 1.13 19.87 -13.25
N PHE A 398 0.89 20.82 -12.30
CA PHE A 398 1.38 22.19 -12.46
C PHE A 398 2.91 22.26 -12.45
N GLY A 399 3.54 21.19 -12.06
CA GLY A 399 4.96 21.10 -11.97
C GLY A 399 5.64 20.23 -13.02
N VAL A 400 5.02 19.24 -13.65
CA VAL A 400 5.67 18.50 -14.73
C VAL A 400 4.95 17.22 -15.21
N ALA A 401 4.37 16.33 -14.38
CA ALA A 401 4.39 14.94 -14.74
C ALA A 401 3.15 14.31 -15.41
N GLN A 402 1.98 14.72 -15.14
CA GLN A 402 0.80 13.96 -15.64
C GLN A 402 -0.01 14.67 -16.71
N SER A 403 0.15 15.95 -16.88
CA SER A 403 -0.74 16.70 -17.80
C SER A 403 -0.15 17.98 -18.43
N SER A 404 1.05 18.41 -18.03
CA SER A 404 1.40 19.81 -18.26
C SER A 404 2.81 20.10 -18.79
N LEU A 405 3.64 19.11 -19.05
CA LEU A 405 4.88 19.33 -19.80
C LEU A 405 4.61 19.88 -21.21
N ALA A 406 3.43 19.63 -21.74
CA ALA A 406 2.98 20.23 -23.00
C ALA A 406 3.01 21.77 -22.99
N VAL A 407 3.01 22.43 -21.81
CA VAL A 407 3.12 23.89 -21.71
C VAL A 407 4.58 24.37 -21.77
N PHE A 408 5.50 23.61 -21.15
CA PHE A 408 6.91 24.00 -21.07
C PHE A 408 7.80 23.25 -22.06
N ALA A 409 7.34 22.11 -22.57
CA ALA A 409 7.98 21.33 -23.62
C ALA A 409 6.92 20.73 -24.56
N PRO A 410 6.34 21.53 -25.46
CA PRO A 410 5.28 21.08 -26.35
C PRO A 410 5.69 19.94 -27.28
N GLU A 411 6.99 19.70 -27.42
CA GLU A 411 7.56 18.64 -28.26
C GLU A 411 7.50 17.24 -27.63
N THR A 412 7.31 17.14 -26.29
CA THR A 412 7.31 15.85 -25.58
C THR A 412 5.92 15.20 -25.53
N GLY A 413 4.86 15.90 -25.92
CA GLY A 413 3.49 15.37 -25.97
C GLY A 413 2.97 14.85 -24.63
N ASN A 414 1.65 14.67 -24.52
CA ASN A 414 1.04 14.03 -23.35
C ASN A 414 0.82 12.53 -23.68
N LEU A 415 1.92 11.78 -23.68
CA LEU A 415 1.98 10.41 -24.21
C LEU A 415 0.80 9.54 -23.77
N LEU A 416 0.49 9.52 -22.45
CA LEU A 416 -0.64 8.75 -21.94
C LEU A 416 -1.95 9.10 -22.66
N PHE A 417 -2.25 10.38 -22.82
CA PHE A 417 -3.51 10.85 -23.39
C PHE A 417 -3.54 10.70 -24.90
N GLU A 418 -2.42 10.89 -25.57
CA GLU A 418 -2.30 10.69 -27.02
C GLU A 418 -2.50 9.22 -27.39
N PHE A 419 -1.86 8.31 -26.66
CA PHE A 419 -2.05 6.88 -26.86
C PHE A 419 -3.45 6.43 -26.45
N ALA A 420 -4.01 6.98 -25.35
CA ALA A 420 -5.39 6.70 -24.96
C ALA A 420 -6.38 7.12 -26.03
N PHE A 421 -6.18 8.29 -26.67
CA PHE A 421 -7.05 8.74 -27.76
C PHE A 421 -6.94 7.85 -28.99
N ALA A 422 -5.72 7.49 -29.38
CA ALA A 422 -5.46 6.62 -30.53
C ALA A 422 -6.05 5.22 -30.35
N ALA A 423 -5.95 4.65 -29.13
CA ALA A 423 -6.45 3.31 -28.84
C ALA A 423 -7.96 3.29 -28.53
N HIS A 424 -8.42 4.16 -27.66
CA HIS A 424 -9.80 4.19 -27.15
C HIS A 424 -10.25 5.63 -26.82
N PRO A 425 -10.93 6.34 -27.72
CA PRO A 425 -11.36 7.73 -27.50
C PRO A 425 -12.20 7.93 -26.23
N VAL A 426 -13.02 6.95 -25.84
CA VAL A 426 -13.82 7.02 -24.60
C VAL A 426 -12.90 7.05 -23.37
N THR A 427 -11.87 6.21 -23.36
CA THR A 427 -10.89 6.17 -22.26
C THR A 427 -10.14 7.50 -22.13
N PHE A 428 -9.76 8.12 -23.25
CA PHE A 428 -9.16 9.45 -23.25
C PHE A 428 -10.02 10.49 -22.51
N TRP A 429 -11.32 10.57 -22.81
CA TRP A 429 -12.21 11.51 -22.12
C TRP A 429 -12.42 11.18 -20.66
N VAL A 430 -12.48 9.88 -20.31
CA VAL A 430 -12.57 9.43 -18.92
C VAL A 430 -11.32 9.85 -18.15
N LEU A 431 -10.12 9.62 -18.68
CA LEU A 431 -8.86 10.00 -18.04
C LEU A 431 -8.72 11.53 -17.94
N THR A 432 -9.12 12.27 -18.97
CA THR A 432 -9.12 13.75 -18.96
C THR A 432 -10.03 14.30 -17.87
N ALA A 433 -11.24 13.74 -17.71
CA ALA A 433 -12.16 14.13 -16.64
C ALA A 433 -11.59 13.74 -15.25
N ALA A 434 -10.98 12.55 -15.14
CA ALA A 434 -10.36 12.08 -13.90
C ALA A 434 -9.20 12.96 -13.46
N ALA A 435 -8.37 13.45 -14.39
CA ALA A 435 -7.29 14.40 -14.12
C ALA A 435 -7.84 15.68 -13.48
N GLY A 436 -8.86 16.31 -14.08
CA GLY A 436 -9.49 17.51 -13.53
C GLY A 436 -10.10 17.30 -12.14
N LEU A 437 -10.75 16.14 -11.91
CA LEU A 437 -11.33 15.78 -10.61
C LEU A 437 -10.26 15.53 -9.54
N GLY A 438 -9.16 14.87 -9.89
CA GLY A 438 -8.02 14.67 -9.00
C GLY A 438 -7.42 16.00 -8.53
N VAL A 439 -7.24 16.93 -9.46
CA VAL A 439 -6.80 18.31 -9.17
C VAL A 439 -7.77 18.99 -8.21
N PHE A 440 -9.06 18.98 -8.55
CA PHE A 440 -10.09 19.56 -7.69
C PHE A 440 -10.06 19.00 -6.26
N ALA A 441 -9.95 17.67 -6.12
CA ALA A 441 -9.94 17.00 -4.82
C ALA A 441 -8.72 17.39 -3.97
N ILE A 442 -7.52 17.43 -4.56
CA ILE A 442 -6.29 17.80 -3.85
C ILE A 442 -6.32 19.27 -3.41
N TRP A 443 -6.64 20.19 -4.33
CA TRP A 443 -6.68 21.61 -4.02
C TRP A 443 -7.80 21.98 -3.05
N ARG A 444 -8.92 21.25 -3.09
CA ARG A 444 -9.95 21.37 -2.07
C ARG A 444 -9.39 21.14 -0.66
N VAL A 445 -8.57 20.09 -0.47
CA VAL A 445 -7.96 19.80 0.83
C VAL A 445 -7.00 20.92 1.24
N VAL A 446 -6.16 21.41 0.33
CA VAL A 446 -5.23 22.52 0.58
C VAL A 446 -5.99 23.80 0.99
N PHE A 447 -7.01 24.18 0.21
CA PHE A 447 -7.77 25.41 0.47
C PHE A 447 -8.57 25.32 1.77
N LEU A 448 -9.20 24.20 2.05
CA LEU A 448 -9.96 24.01 3.28
C LEU A 448 -9.06 24.00 4.53
N SER A 449 -7.84 23.51 4.43
CA SER A 449 -6.93 23.44 5.58
C SER A 449 -6.23 24.76 5.85
N PHE A 450 -5.68 25.40 4.83
CA PHE A 450 -4.73 26.50 5.04
C PHE A 450 -5.28 27.87 4.75
N ASN A 451 -6.33 27.99 3.94
CA ASN A 451 -6.86 29.26 3.49
C ASN A 451 -8.16 29.64 4.21
N GLY A 452 -8.50 30.94 4.12
CA GLY A 452 -9.68 31.49 4.78
C GLY A 452 -9.54 31.65 6.29
N PRO A 453 -10.59 32.12 6.98
CA PRO A 453 -10.61 32.21 8.44
C PRO A 453 -10.68 30.82 9.08
N SER A 454 -10.19 30.73 10.32
CA SER A 454 -10.38 29.50 11.12
C SER A 454 -11.86 29.22 11.31
N ARG A 455 -12.26 27.97 11.09
CA ARG A 455 -13.61 27.48 11.35
C ARG A 455 -13.69 26.65 12.64
N ALA A 456 -12.52 26.40 13.27
CA ALA A 456 -12.45 25.82 14.60
C ALA A 456 -12.83 26.85 15.67
N PRO A 457 -13.34 26.44 16.84
CA PRO A 457 -13.43 27.29 18.01
C PRO A 457 -12.09 27.96 18.33
N GLN A 458 -12.14 29.21 18.82
CA GLN A 458 -10.94 30.03 18.98
C GLN A 458 -9.94 29.43 19.99
N ASP A 459 -10.43 28.78 21.02
CA ASP A 459 -9.64 28.04 22.02
C ASP A 459 -8.88 26.89 21.38
N VAL A 460 -9.55 26.09 20.55
CA VAL A 460 -8.93 24.96 19.81
C VAL A 460 -7.89 25.48 18.81
N PHE A 461 -8.20 26.55 18.06
CA PHE A 461 -7.26 27.12 17.10
C PHE A 461 -6.02 27.71 17.80
N ASN A 462 -6.21 28.35 18.96
CA ASN A 462 -5.11 28.91 19.76
C ASN A 462 -4.21 27.83 20.34
N ALA A 463 -4.77 26.66 20.69
CA ALA A 463 -4.05 25.52 21.23
C ALA A 463 -3.21 24.76 20.17
N VAL A 464 -3.37 25.06 18.88
CA VAL A 464 -2.58 24.46 17.80
C VAL A 464 -1.09 24.75 18.01
N GLU A 465 -0.34 23.72 18.34
CA GLU A 465 1.12 23.75 18.49
C GLU A 465 1.85 23.59 17.15
N ARG A 466 3.07 24.09 17.09
CA ARG A 466 3.97 23.86 15.94
C ARG A 466 4.35 22.39 15.88
N SER A 467 4.52 21.87 14.67
CA SER A 467 5.02 20.51 14.47
C SER A 467 6.45 20.36 15.00
N PRO A 468 6.81 19.20 15.59
CA PRO A 468 8.18 18.90 16.01
C PRO A 468 9.17 19.11 14.87
N THR A 469 10.37 19.60 15.19
CA THR A 469 11.42 19.87 14.19
C THR A 469 11.76 18.66 13.34
N VAL A 470 11.78 17.46 13.92
CA VAL A 470 12.05 16.20 13.21
C VAL A 470 11.03 15.97 12.08
N MET A 471 9.75 16.23 12.31
CA MET A 471 8.71 16.11 11.28
C MET A 471 8.91 17.14 10.16
N VAL A 472 9.27 18.38 10.52
CA VAL A 472 9.54 19.46 9.56
C VAL A 472 10.75 19.14 8.68
N VAL A 473 11.84 18.65 9.28
CA VAL A 473 13.05 18.22 8.56
C VAL A 473 12.74 17.09 7.59
N THR A 474 11.94 16.12 8.02
CA THR A 474 11.51 15.00 7.15
C THR A 474 10.74 15.50 5.94
N LEU A 475 9.77 16.41 6.13
CA LEU A 475 8.99 16.96 5.02
C LEU A 475 9.85 17.83 4.09
N ALA A 476 10.84 18.55 4.60
CA ALA A 476 11.79 19.27 3.78
C ALA A 476 12.66 18.31 2.93
N ALA A 477 13.14 17.22 3.53
CA ALA A 477 13.90 16.19 2.81
C ALA A 477 13.05 15.52 1.71
N LEU A 478 11.78 15.18 2.01
CA LEU A 478 10.84 14.67 1.00
C LEU A 478 10.58 15.68 -0.12
N SER A 479 10.54 16.99 0.19
CA SER A 479 10.40 18.04 -0.84
C SER A 479 11.60 18.05 -1.79
N VAL A 480 12.82 17.87 -1.28
CA VAL A 480 14.02 17.78 -2.12
C VAL A 480 13.98 16.53 -2.98
N LEU A 481 13.62 15.37 -2.39
CA LEU A 481 13.48 14.11 -3.13
C LEU A 481 12.41 14.23 -4.22
N MET A 482 11.27 14.82 -3.92
CA MET A 482 10.19 15.08 -4.87
C MET A 482 10.65 15.95 -6.04
N LEU A 483 11.34 17.06 -5.78
CA LEU A 483 11.86 17.92 -6.83
C LEU A 483 12.93 17.22 -7.68
N GLY A 484 13.77 16.41 -7.06
CA GLY A 484 14.73 15.54 -7.76
C GLY A 484 14.04 14.53 -8.68
N SER A 485 12.96 13.88 -8.20
CA SER A 485 12.15 12.96 -9.01
C SER A 485 11.50 13.66 -10.20
N VAL A 486 11.01 14.90 -10.01
CA VAL A 486 10.47 15.72 -11.10
C VAL A 486 11.53 16.03 -12.17
N VAL A 487 12.75 16.39 -11.78
CA VAL A 487 13.85 16.64 -12.72
C VAL A 487 14.23 15.35 -13.47
N TRP A 488 14.26 14.23 -12.77
CA TRP A 488 14.49 12.91 -13.37
C TRP A 488 13.43 12.59 -14.43
N GLU A 489 12.15 12.82 -14.09
CA GLU A 489 11.04 12.63 -15.00
C GLU A 489 11.16 13.47 -16.27
N ILE A 490 11.44 14.76 -16.15
CA ILE A 490 11.63 15.64 -17.30
C ILE A 490 12.70 15.07 -18.25
N ASN A 491 13.85 14.68 -17.69
CA ASN A 491 14.97 14.17 -18.48
C ASN A 491 14.62 12.84 -19.19
N THR A 492 13.91 11.95 -18.50
CA THR A 492 13.53 10.62 -19.05
C THR A 492 12.45 10.75 -20.11
N LEU A 493 11.40 11.54 -19.86
CA LEU A 493 10.31 11.70 -20.82
C LEU A 493 10.68 12.55 -22.02
N SER A 494 11.63 13.50 -21.90
CA SER A 494 12.11 14.29 -23.02
C SER A 494 12.82 13.46 -24.11
N ALA A 495 13.27 12.25 -23.76
CA ALA A 495 13.85 11.29 -24.71
C ALA A 495 12.79 10.50 -25.50
N LEU A 496 11.52 10.55 -25.08
CA LEU A 496 10.41 9.84 -25.75
C LEU A 496 9.73 10.78 -26.74
N THR A 497 9.55 10.32 -27.98
CA THR A 497 8.80 11.06 -29.00
C THR A 497 7.32 10.73 -28.90
N GLY A 498 6.46 11.75 -28.80
CA GLY A 498 5.01 11.61 -28.84
C GLY A 498 4.49 11.16 -30.21
N LEU A 499 3.24 10.73 -30.25
CA LEU A 499 2.50 10.57 -31.49
C LEU A 499 2.28 11.96 -32.10
N ALA A 500 2.24 12.05 -33.44
CA ALA A 500 1.84 13.28 -34.13
C ALA A 500 0.34 13.51 -33.94
N ALA A 501 -0.08 13.80 -32.70
CA ALA A 501 -1.48 14.03 -32.37
C ALA A 501 -1.87 15.50 -32.59
N PRO A 502 -3.15 15.80 -32.92
CA PRO A 502 -3.65 17.17 -32.95
C PRO A 502 -3.44 17.90 -31.62
N ALA A 503 -3.02 19.17 -31.66
CA ALA A 503 -2.67 19.96 -30.47
C ALA A 503 -3.78 19.98 -29.39
N TRP A 504 -5.05 19.89 -29.75
CA TRP A 504 -6.15 19.87 -28.79
C TRP A 504 -6.16 18.58 -27.93
N ILE A 505 -5.64 17.47 -28.43
CA ILE A 505 -5.52 16.20 -27.65
C ILE A 505 -4.47 16.40 -26.56
N SER A 506 -3.29 16.86 -26.94
CA SER A 506 -2.18 17.07 -25.98
C SER A 506 -2.50 18.19 -24.95
N MET A 507 -3.32 19.19 -25.35
CA MET A 507 -3.70 20.29 -24.46
C MET A 507 -4.89 19.99 -23.55
N SER A 508 -5.74 19.02 -23.85
CA SER A 508 -6.97 18.77 -23.07
C SER A 508 -6.72 18.36 -21.62
N PRO A 509 -5.73 17.56 -21.25
CA PRO A 509 -5.45 17.27 -19.83
C PRO A 509 -5.00 18.52 -19.06
N PHE A 510 -4.23 19.40 -19.70
CA PHE A 510 -3.86 20.68 -19.10
C PHE A 510 -5.08 21.57 -18.84
N VAL A 511 -5.98 21.69 -19.84
CA VAL A 511 -7.23 22.44 -19.67
C VAL A 511 -8.06 21.86 -18.53
N ALA A 512 -8.18 20.53 -18.45
CA ALA A 512 -8.88 19.85 -17.35
C ALA A 512 -8.24 20.14 -15.98
N THR A 513 -6.91 20.15 -15.89
CA THR A 513 -6.14 20.50 -14.70
C THR A 513 -6.44 21.95 -14.26
N VAL A 514 -6.34 22.90 -15.18
CA VAL A 514 -6.65 24.33 -14.89
C VAL A 514 -8.11 24.48 -14.46
N LEU A 515 -9.04 23.83 -15.14
CA LEU A 515 -10.46 23.86 -14.76
C LEU A 515 -10.68 23.28 -13.36
N GLY A 516 -10.08 22.14 -13.03
CA GLY A 516 -10.18 21.55 -11.69
C GLY A 516 -9.66 22.48 -10.60
N PHE A 517 -8.52 23.13 -10.84
CA PHE A 517 -7.96 24.13 -9.92
C PHE A 517 -8.86 25.37 -9.76
N VAL A 518 -9.30 25.95 -10.86
CA VAL A 518 -10.17 27.14 -10.86
C VAL A 518 -11.50 26.84 -10.18
N LEU A 519 -12.09 25.66 -10.42
CA LEU A 519 -13.30 25.23 -9.72
C LEU A 519 -13.07 25.07 -8.21
N ALA A 520 -11.95 24.49 -7.80
CA ALA A 520 -11.62 24.37 -6.37
C ALA A 520 -11.42 25.75 -5.73
N LEU A 521 -10.71 26.67 -6.41
CA LEU A 521 -10.53 28.04 -5.97
C LEU A 521 -11.87 28.76 -5.85
N TRP A 522 -12.73 28.64 -6.85
CA TRP A 522 -14.04 29.28 -6.85
C TRP A 522 -14.92 28.76 -5.72
N PHE A 523 -15.02 27.44 -5.53
CA PHE A 523 -15.90 26.83 -4.55
C PHE A 523 -15.44 27.09 -3.10
N TYR A 524 -14.13 27.09 -2.83
CA TYR A 524 -13.65 27.10 -1.45
C TYR A 524 -13.03 28.43 -1.00
N ILE A 525 -12.67 29.31 -1.95
CA ILE A 525 -12.09 30.62 -1.64
C ILE A 525 -13.03 31.75 -2.02
N LEU A 526 -13.53 31.78 -3.29
CA LEU A 526 -14.34 32.91 -3.79
C LEU A 526 -15.80 32.84 -3.34
N GLN A 527 -16.40 31.62 -3.35
CA GLN A 527 -17.79 31.40 -2.96
C GLN A 527 -17.96 30.22 -1.99
N PRO A 528 -17.53 30.31 -0.71
CA PRO A 528 -17.55 29.20 0.23
C PRO A 528 -18.95 28.66 0.58
N ALA A 529 -20.01 29.38 0.23
CA ALA A 529 -21.39 28.91 0.42
C ALA A 529 -21.84 27.92 -0.67
N LEU A 530 -21.25 27.99 -1.86
CA LEU A 530 -21.66 27.23 -3.04
C LEU A 530 -21.62 25.70 -2.83
N PRO A 531 -20.57 25.10 -2.22
CA PRO A 531 -20.54 23.66 -1.97
C PRO A 531 -21.69 23.16 -1.09
N LYS A 532 -22.09 23.95 -0.09
CA LYS A 532 -23.22 23.60 0.80
C LYS A 532 -24.55 23.65 0.04
N THR A 533 -24.73 24.65 -0.81
CA THR A 533 -25.94 24.80 -1.63
C THR A 533 -26.05 23.65 -2.63
N LEU A 534 -24.96 23.30 -3.33
CA LEU A 534 -24.94 22.17 -4.27
C LEU A 534 -25.21 20.84 -3.56
N ALA A 535 -24.56 20.58 -2.43
CA ALA A 535 -24.79 19.39 -1.64
C ALA A 535 -26.24 19.26 -1.16
N SER A 536 -26.89 20.39 -0.82
CA SER A 536 -28.29 20.41 -0.42
C SER A 536 -29.26 20.24 -1.58
N SER A 537 -28.91 20.74 -2.78
CA SER A 537 -29.73 20.61 -3.99
C SER A 537 -29.64 19.20 -4.59
N MET A 538 -28.46 18.56 -4.49
CA MET A 538 -28.18 17.23 -5.06
C MET A 538 -27.94 16.19 -3.95
N LYS A 539 -28.79 16.14 -2.92
CA LYS A 539 -28.58 15.30 -1.71
C LYS A 539 -28.30 13.83 -2.05
N GLY A 540 -29.05 13.24 -2.96
CA GLY A 540 -28.88 11.82 -3.34
C GLY A 540 -27.50 11.54 -3.97
N LEU A 541 -27.09 12.40 -4.91
CA LEU A 541 -25.76 12.28 -5.53
C LEU A 541 -24.64 12.53 -4.52
N HIS A 542 -24.78 13.57 -3.69
CA HIS A 542 -23.80 13.89 -2.66
C HIS A 542 -23.62 12.73 -1.69
N GLU A 543 -24.72 12.12 -1.22
CA GLU A 543 -24.66 10.97 -0.31
C GLU A 543 -24.07 9.73 -1.02
N LEU A 544 -24.43 9.47 -2.28
CA LEU A 544 -23.85 8.40 -3.09
C LEU A 544 -22.32 8.53 -3.18
N LEU A 545 -21.83 9.73 -3.47
CA LEU A 545 -20.39 10.01 -3.54
C LEU A 545 -19.73 9.92 -2.16
N ARG A 546 -20.36 10.47 -1.12
CA ARG A 546 -19.83 10.42 0.25
C ARG A 546 -19.70 8.99 0.76
N GLN A 547 -20.63 8.11 0.39
CA GLN A 547 -20.63 6.68 0.74
C GLN A 547 -19.80 5.82 -0.23
N GLY A 548 -19.02 6.42 -1.13
CA GLY A 548 -18.19 5.67 -2.09
C GLY A 548 -19.00 4.69 -2.93
N PHE A 549 -20.13 5.13 -3.47
CA PHE A 549 -21.06 4.31 -4.27
C PHE A 549 -21.61 3.09 -3.52
N TYR A 550 -21.61 3.12 -2.18
CA TYR A 550 -22.03 2.01 -1.31
C TYR A 550 -21.27 0.70 -1.53
N VAL A 551 -20.11 0.71 -2.15
CA VAL A 551 -19.28 -0.49 -2.37
C VAL A 551 -18.91 -1.13 -1.03
N ASP A 552 -18.65 -0.34 0.02
CA ASP A 552 -18.44 -0.82 1.39
C ASP A 552 -19.59 -1.67 1.90
N ARG A 553 -20.82 -1.26 1.62
CA ARG A 553 -22.01 -2.01 2.05
C ARG A 553 -22.17 -3.34 1.30
N VAL A 554 -21.77 -3.37 0.03
CA VAL A 554 -21.73 -4.63 -0.73
C VAL A 554 -20.72 -5.59 -0.12
N TYR A 555 -19.52 -5.13 0.23
CA TYR A 555 -18.50 -5.94 0.91
C TYR A 555 -18.98 -6.42 2.29
N GLU A 556 -19.63 -5.55 3.06
CA GLU A 556 -20.17 -5.92 4.36
C GLU A 556 -21.19 -7.05 4.23
N LEU A 557 -22.14 -6.95 3.30
CA LEU A 557 -23.21 -7.92 3.10
C LEU A 557 -22.70 -9.22 2.45
N ALA A 558 -21.82 -9.13 1.43
CA ALA A 558 -21.38 -10.27 0.64
C ALA A 558 -20.24 -11.07 1.29
N LEU A 559 -19.36 -10.42 2.05
CA LEU A 559 -18.14 -11.02 2.59
C LEU A 559 -18.07 -10.91 4.12
N THR A 560 -18.09 -9.68 4.67
CA THR A 560 -17.79 -9.48 6.09
C THR A 560 -18.84 -10.10 7.01
N ALA A 561 -20.12 -9.92 6.72
CA ALA A 561 -21.20 -10.47 7.54
C ALA A 561 -21.28 -12.00 7.48
N PRO A 562 -21.18 -12.66 6.31
CA PRO A 562 -21.09 -14.12 6.23
C PRO A 562 -19.85 -14.68 6.95
N LEU A 563 -18.68 -14.07 6.77
CA LEU A 563 -17.44 -14.51 7.43
C LEU A 563 -17.52 -14.35 8.96
N LYS A 564 -18.09 -13.26 9.45
CA LYS A 564 -18.36 -13.09 10.90
C LYS A 564 -19.33 -14.13 11.45
N ARG A 565 -20.38 -14.46 10.70
CA ARG A 565 -21.34 -15.52 11.11
C ARG A 565 -20.65 -16.89 11.14
N LEU A 566 -19.83 -17.19 10.11
CA LEU A 566 -19.06 -18.42 10.06
C LEU A 566 -18.06 -18.50 11.21
N GLY A 567 -17.31 -17.40 11.47
CA GLY A 567 -16.38 -17.30 12.59
C GLY A 567 -17.08 -17.48 13.94
N GLY A 568 -18.22 -16.85 14.15
CA GLY A 568 -19.06 -17.05 15.34
C GLY A 568 -19.53 -18.52 15.48
N PHE A 569 -20.00 -19.10 14.39
CA PHE A 569 -20.39 -20.52 14.39
C PHE A 569 -19.21 -21.44 14.72
N LEU A 570 -18.05 -21.23 14.12
CA LEU A 570 -16.84 -22.02 14.39
C LEU A 570 -16.37 -21.85 15.85
N SER A 571 -16.40 -20.64 16.37
CA SER A 571 -16.06 -20.37 17.77
C SER A 571 -17.07 -20.99 18.75
N ASP A 572 -18.36 -20.77 18.54
CA ASP A 572 -19.40 -21.22 19.49
C ASP A 572 -19.62 -22.73 19.45
N VAL A 573 -19.59 -23.33 18.25
CA VAL A 573 -19.84 -24.76 18.04
C VAL A 573 -18.53 -25.54 17.97
N GLY A 574 -17.57 -25.09 17.18
CA GLY A 574 -16.28 -25.78 17.01
C GLY A 574 -15.45 -25.74 18.28
N ASP A 575 -15.07 -24.56 18.73
CA ASP A 575 -14.22 -24.41 19.92
C ASP A 575 -15.02 -24.67 21.20
N GLY A 576 -16.14 -23.98 21.39
CA GLY A 576 -16.88 -24.03 22.66
C GLY A 576 -17.59 -25.35 22.90
N ARG A 577 -18.34 -25.89 21.92
CA ARG A 577 -19.13 -27.12 22.15
C ARG A 577 -18.37 -28.40 21.80
N VAL A 578 -17.61 -28.40 20.71
CA VAL A 578 -16.92 -29.63 20.28
C VAL A 578 -15.59 -29.78 21.01
N LEU A 579 -14.68 -28.83 20.92
CA LEU A 579 -13.35 -28.98 21.55
C LEU A 579 -13.43 -28.85 23.07
N ASP A 580 -13.90 -27.72 23.58
CA ASP A 580 -14.00 -27.51 25.03
C ASP A 580 -14.99 -28.45 25.68
N GLY A 581 -16.11 -28.72 25.03
CA GLY A 581 -17.12 -29.69 25.49
C GLY A 581 -16.60 -31.11 25.51
N ALA A 582 -15.81 -31.53 24.49
CA ALA A 582 -15.18 -32.85 24.48
C ALA A 582 -14.10 -32.97 25.55
N VAL A 583 -13.26 -31.92 25.71
CA VAL A 583 -12.25 -31.89 26.76
C VAL A 583 -12.89 -31.88 28.15
N ALA A 584 -13.94 -31.07 28.35
CA ALA A 584 -14.68 -31.03 29.61
C ALA A 584 -15.40 -32.37 29.90
N ALA A 585 -16.02 -33.01 28.90
CA ALA A 585 -16.66 -34.30 29.06
C ALA A 585 -15.64 -35.42 29.35
N LEU A 586 -14.48 -35.38 28.68
CA LEU A 586 -13.39 -36.34 28.91
C LEU A 586 -12.80 -36.14 30.29
N SER A 587 -12.54 -34.89 30.70
CA SER A 587 -12.01 -34.60 32.04
C SER A 587 -13.02 -34.93 33.14
N ALA A 588 -14.32 -34.63 32.94
CA ALA A 588 -15.37 -34.99 33.87
C ALA A 588 -15.54 -36.50 34.04
N ARG A 589 -15.23 -37.31 33.01
CA ARG A 589 -15.26 -38.78 33.09
C ARG A 589 -13.97 -39.38 33.64
N LEU A 590 -12.83 -38.84 33.24
CA LEU A 590 -11.53 -39.38 33.63
C LEU A 590 -11.08 -38.90 35.03
N ALA A 591 -11.37 -37.65 35.40
CA ALA A 591 -10.93 -37.12 36.69
C ALA A 591 -11.53 -37.87 37.90
N PRO A 592 -12.86 -38.13 37.97
CA PRO A 592 -13.42 -38.94 39.05
C PRO A 592 -12.89 -40.38 39.07
N SER A 593 -12.83 -41.02 37.88
CA SER A 593 -12.31 -42.37 37.80
C SER A 593 -10.83 -42.45 38.21
N TYR A 594 -10.08 -41.41 37.88
CA TYR A 594 -8.67 -41.31 38.24
C TYR A 594 -8.48 -41.00 39.72
N SER A 595 -9.28 -40.08 40.26
CA SER A 595 -9.31 -39.77 41.69
C SER A 595 -9.64 -41.01 42.52
N ASP A 596 -10.66 -41.80 42.14
CA ASP A 596 -11.03 -43.04 42.78
C ASP A 596 -9.90 -44.11 42.72
N ILE A 597 -9.17 -44.18 41.63
CA ILE A 597 -8.03 -45.08 41.48
C ILE A 597 -6.85 -44.63 42.35
N VAL A 598 -6.57 -43.33 42.36
CA VAL A 598 -5.47 -42.72 43.13
C VAL A 598 -5.76 -42.83 44.63
N ASP A 599 -6.98 -42.49 45.05
CA ASP A 599 -7.38 -42.59 46.47
C ASP A 599 -7.39 -44.04 46.95
N ARG A 600 -7.78 -45.01 46.12
CA ARG A 600 -7.77 -46.45 46.51
C ARG A 600 -6.41 -47.10 46.45
N ARG A 601 -5.48 -46.67 45.61
CA ARG A 601 -4.18 -47.32 45.43
C ARG A 601 -3.01 -46.59 46.05
N PHE A 602 -3.04 -45.27 46.16
CA PHE A 602 -1.86 -44.50 46.48
C PHE A 602 -2.07 -43.44 47.61
N GLY A 603 -3.21 -43.43 48.26
CA GLY A 603 -3.41 -42.64 49.50
C GLY A 603 -3.04 -41.16 49.37
N GLY A 604 -3.43 -40.48 48.28
CA GLY A 604 -3.31 -39.02 48.16
C GLY A 604 -1.90 -38.48 47.90
N VAL A 605 -0.99 -39.27 47.36
CA VAL A 605 0.40 -38.79 47.14
C VAL A 605 0.52 -37.95 45.87
N LEU A 606 0.84 -36.67 46.05
CA LEU A 606 1.11 -35.65 45.04
C LEU A 606 2.14 -36.08 43.95
N LEU A 607 2.96 -37.10 44.25
CA LEU A 607 4.02 -37.63 43.36
C LEU A 607 3.49 -38.28 42.10
N CYS A 608 2.28 -38.87 42.12
CA CYS A 608 1.73 -39.53 40.91
C CYS A 608 1.25 -38.56 39.83
N GLY A 609 0.73 -37.41 40.21
CA GLY A 609 0.39 -36.35 39.26
C GLY A 609 1.61 -35.77 38.54
N ALA A 610 2.67 -35.54 39.31
CA ALA A 610 3.94 -35.08 38.72
C ALA A 610 4.60 -36.11 37.81
N ALA A 611 4.52 -37.41 38.12
CA ALA A 611 5.04 -38.50 37.30
C ALA A 611 4.28 -38.64 35.97
N LEU A 612 2.96 -38.40 35.94
CA LEU A 612 2.14 -38.46 34.72
C LEU A 612 2.39 -37.29 33.79
N VAL A 613 2.58 -36.07 34.35
CA VAL A 613 2.99 -34.90 33.57
C VAL A 613 4.37 -35.09 32.98
N LEU A 614 5.31 -35.66 33.76
CA LEU A 614 6.65 -35.96 33.29
C LEU A 614 6.63 -37.06 32.20
N PHE A 615 5.81 -38.09 32.35
CA PHE A 615 5.65 -39.16 31.36
C PHE A 615 4.98 -38.64 30.07
N GLY A 616 3.99 -37.79 30.19
CA GLY A 616 3.38 -37.10 29.04
C GLY A 616 4.37 -36.21 28.30
N LEU A 617 5.20 -35.46 29.02
CA LEU A 617 6.24 -34.61 28.45
C LEU A 617 7.31 -35.44 27.75
N VAL A 618 7.76 -36.54 28.35
CA VAL A 618 8.72 -37.48 27.76
C VAL A 618 8.11 -38.15 26.54
N ALA A 619 6.84 -38.57 26.55
CA ALA A 619 6.17 -39.16 25.41
C ALA A 619 6.05 -38.17 24.23
N VAL A 620 5.73 -36.90 24.48
CA VAL A 620 5.68 -35.84 23.47
C VAL A 620 7.08 -35.59 22.90
N ILE A 621 8.10 -35.46 23.75
CA ILE A 621 9.49 -35.27 23.30
C ILE A 621 9.97 -36.50 22.49
N THR A 622 9.67 -37.74 22.94
CA THR A 622 10.04 -38.96 22.22
C THR A 622 9.30 -39.03 20.87
N TRP A 623 8.04 -38.68 20.83
CA TRP A 623 7.26 -38.60 19.59
C TRP A 623 7.85 -37.59 18.61
N THR A 624 8.17 -36.38 19.07
CA THR A 624 8.78 -35.34 18.24
C THR A 624 10.19 -35.71 17.76
N VAL A 625 10.98 -36.43 18.57
CA VAL A 625 12.30 -36.93 18.18
C VAL A 625 12.18 -38.09 17.18
N LEU A 626 11.20 -38.98 17.36
CA LEU A 626 11.00 -40.12 16.45
C LEU A 626 10.34 -39.74 15.12
N THR A 627 9.49 -38.70 15.11
CA THR A 627 8.85 -38.19 13.89
C THR A 627 9.66 -37.10 13.20
N GLY A 628 10.52 -36.38 13.89
CA GLY A 628 11.40 -35.35 13.34
C GLY A 628 12.71 -35.91 12.70
N GLY A 629 12.91 -37.20 12.69
CA GLY A 629 14.08 -37.87 12.09
C GLY A 629 13.84 -38.49 10.70
N GLN A 630 12.69 -38.18 10.07
CA GLN A 630 12.39 -38.57 8.68
C GLN A 630 11.89 -37.38 7.91
N GLY A 631 12.80 -36.42 7.61
CA GLY A 631 12.59 -35.30 6.70
C GLY A 631 13.90 -34.82 6.15
#